data_e08f45da6ea97e19404dcbb56578ea72
#
_entry.id   e08f45da6ea97e19404dcbb56578ea72
#
_cell.length_a   1.000
_cell.length_b   1.000
_cell.length_c   1.000
_cell.angle_alpha   90.00
_cell.angle_beta   90.00
_cell.angle_gamma   90.00
#
_symmetry.space_group_name_H-M   'P 1'
#
loop_
_entity.id
_entity.type
_entity.pdbx_description
1 polymer ?
#
loop_
_entity_poly.entity_id
_entity_poly.type
_entity_poly.pdbx_seq_one_letter_code
_entity_poly.pdbx_strand_id
1 'polypeptide(L)'
;MRSLITLVGVSLAFGIYAQTAKPPASIPMMSMDNVASQSFFYAGGEYVGEGDQVTMGGAMYVEVMVPHEIQHPYPIVFLHGAGQTGVDYMQTPDGRPGWAFDFLEMGYVVYVQDFPARGRSQYVPGVDGDIRIRNGHNLEEIFTASAATADFPQASKHTQWPGTGRMGDPIADNFMKTQVQFIGGRQAQLTIDANVALLDMIGTPVILLTHSQGGWFGWNIADERPELVHTIVTLEPAAPPIRGVNTSTATYRDGGGL
;
A
#
# COMPACT_ATOMS: atom_id res chain seq x y z
N MET A 1 -62.27 -20.59 52.64
CA MET A 1 -61.68 -19.32 52.17
C MET A 1 -60.51 -19.64 51.24
N ARG A 2 -60.68 -19.55 49.93
CA ARG A 2 -59.61 -19.77 48.94
C ARG A 2 -59.23 -18.41 48.38
N SER A 3 -58.03 -17.93 48.69
CA SER A 3 -57.47 -16.69 48.18
C SER A 3 -57.02 -16.90 46.72
N LEU A 4 -57.59 -16.14 45.80
CA LEU A 4 -57.11 -16.02 44.42
C LEU A 4 -55.95 -15.03 44.41
N ILE A 5 -54.77 -15.45 44.01
CA ILE A 5 -53.63 -14.60 43.70
C ILE A 5 -53.69 -14.28 42.19
N THR A 6 -54.01 -13.05 41.89
CA THR A 6 -53.98 -12.55 40.52
C THR A 6 -52.56 -12.14 40.17
N LEU A 7 -51.86 -12.90 39.29
CA LEU A 7 -50.57 -12.47 38.73
C LEU A 7 -50.85 -11.42 37.64
N VAL A 8 -50.40 -10.21 37.85
CA VAL A 8 -50.34 -9.19 36.83
C VAL A 8 -49.02 -9.34 36.06
N GLY A 9 -49.09 -9.87 34.88
CA GLY A 9 -47.94 -9.98 33.98
C GLY A 9 -47.68 -8.59 33.32
N VAL A 10 -46.58 -7.96 33.69
CA VAL A 10 -46.09 -6.76 32.97
C VAL A 10 -45.24 -7.24 31.79
N SER A 11 -45.81 -7.21 30.59
CA SER A 11 -45.06 -7.42 29.34
C SER A 11 -44.29 -6.15 28.98
N LEU A 12 -42.99 -6.11 29.30
CA LEU A 12 -42.08 -5.11 28.78
C LEU A 12 -41.79 -5.46 27.31
N ALA A 13 -42.46 -4.77 26.38
CA ALA A 13 -42.12 -4.78 24.98
C ALA A 13 -40.82 -3.97 24.78
N PHE A 14 -39.69 -4.66 24.70
CA PHE A 14 -38.46 -4.07 24.19
C PHE A 14 -38.64 -3.88 22.68
N GLY A 15 -38.98 -2.68 22.26
CA GLY A 15 -38.86 -2.28 20.88
C GLY A 15 -37.39 -2.27 20.49
N ILE A 16 -36.90 -3.33 19.86
CA ILE A 16 -35.59 -3.34 19.23
C ILE A 16 -35.72 -2.41 18.01
N TYR A 17 -35.41 -1.14 18.20
CA TYR A 17 -35.11 -0.28 17.05
C TYR A 17 -33.78 -0.80 16.48
N ALA A 18 -33.86 -1.61 15.42
CA ALA A 18 -32.72 -1.90 14.59
C ALA A 18 -32.31 -0.59 13.91
N GLN A 19 -31.54 0.23 14.62
CA GLN A 19 -30.91 1.40 14.05
C GLN A 19 -29.85 0.89 13.07
N THR A 20 -30.14 0.98 11.77
CA THR A 20 -29.14 0.65 10.74
C THR A 20 -27.99 1.64 10.88
N ALA A 21 -26.87 1.17 11.42
CA ALA A 21 -25.67 1.97 11.55
C ALA A 21 -25.11 2.25 10.15
N LYS A 22 -25.30 3.46 9.65
CA LYS A 22 -24.64 3.92 8.41
C LYS A 22 -23.41 4.73 8.79
N PRO A 23 -22.27 4.54 8.08
CA PRO A 23 -21.14 5.43 8.26
C PRO A 23 -21.55 6.88 8.04
N PRO A 24 -21.01 7.85 8.82
CA PRO A 24 -21.27 9.26 8.57
C PRO A 24 -20.72 9.69 7.20
N ALA A 25 -21.33 10.68 6.56
CA ALA A 25 -20.93 11.17 5.24
C ALA A 25 -19.49 11.75 5.19
N SER A 26 -18.92 12.05 6.35
CA SER A 26 -17.53 12.50 6.46
C SER A 26 -16.49 11.37 6.29
N ILE A 27 -16.93 10.11 6.31
CA ILE A 27 -16.06 8.95 6.03
C ILE A 27 -16.22 8.61 4.55
N PRO A 28 -15.19 8.77 3.72
CA PRO A 28 -15.27 8.40 2.31
C PRO A 28 -15.45 6.88 2.19
N MET A 29 -16.44 6.48 1.42
CA MET A 29 -16.76 5.07 1.17
C MET A 29 -16.48 4.75 -0.30
N MET A 30 -15.78 3.66 -0.54
CA MET A 30 -15.57 3.12 -1.88
C MET A 30 -16.72 2.19 -2.23
N SER A 31 -17.24 2.30 -3.45
CA SER A 31 -18.16 1.28 -3.97
C SER A 31 -17.39 -0.03 -4.17
N MET A 32 -18.04 -1.12 -3.79
CA MET A 32 -17.56 -2.47 -4.05
C MET A 32 -18.33 -3.14 -5.20
N ASP A 33 -19.11 -2.36 -5.96
CA ASP A 33 -19.99 -2.87 -7.02
C ASP A 33 -19.21 -3.59 -8.14
N ASN A 34 -17.96 -3.21 -8.37
CA ASN A 34 -17.08 -3.85 -9.35
C ASN A 34 -16.25 -5.00 -8.78
N VAL A 35 -16.39 -5.33 -7.50
CA VAL A 35 -15.60 -6.37 -6.82
C VAL A 35 -16.44 -7.64 -6.64
N ALA A 36 -16.13 -8.67 -7.40
CA ALA A 36 -16.77 -9.98 -7.27
C ALA A 36 -16.28 -10.73 -6.03
N SER A 37 -14.99 -10.61 -5.71
CA SER A 37 -14.41 -11.20 -4.50
C SER A 37 -13.17 -10.42 -4.06
N GLN A 38 -12.93 -10.47 -2.75
CA GLN A 38 -11.77 -9.87 -2.10
C GLN A 38 -11.24 -10.84 -1.04
N SER A 39 -9.92 -10.93 -0.94
CA SER A 39 -9.26 -11.71 0.10
C SER A 39 -7.92 -11.08 0.46
N PHE A 40 -7.32 -11.55 1.54
CA PHE A 40 -5.94 -11.24 1.89
C PHE A 40 -5.19 -12.50 2.28
N PHE A 41 -3.88 -12.46 2.10
CA PHE A 41 -2.97 -13.55 2.45
C PHE A 41 -1.57 -12.96 2.71
N TYR A 42 -0.64 -13.83 3.06
CA TYR A 42 0.75 -13.45 3.25
C TYR A 42 1.64 -14.21 2.27
N ALA A 43 2.60 -13.50 1.68
CA ALA A 43 3.61 -14.06 0.78
C ALA A 43 5.00 -13.96 1.42
N GLY A 44 5.85 -14.94 1.16
CA GLY A 44 7.19 -15.00 1.73
C GLY A 44 7.19 -15.26 3.24
N GLY A 45 8.28 -14.87 3.89
CA GLY A 45 8.47 -15.06 5.32
C GLY A 45 9.23 -16.32 5.66
N GLU A 46 10.03 -16.23 6.71
CA GLU A 46 10.80 -17.33 7.29
C GLU A 46 10.88 -17.20 8.82
N TYR A 47 11.17 -18.29 9.50
CA TYR A 47 11.41 -18.23 10.94
C TYR A 47 12.80 -17.64 11.21
N VAL A 48 12.83 -16.58 12.01
CA VAL A 48 14.02 -15.82 12.39
C VAL A 48 14.18 -15.77 13.91
N GLY A 49 15.40 -15.56 14.41
CA GLY A 49 15.71 -15.56 15.85
C GLY A 49 16.24 -16.91 16.34
N GLU A 50 16.45 -17.01 17.64
CA GLU A 50 17.02 -18.21 18.29
C GLU A 50 16.22 -18.58 19.54
N GLY A 51 16.21 -19.87 19.89
CA GLY A 51 15.55 -20.39 21.09
C GLY A 51 14.10 -19.98 21.20
N ASP A 52 13.70 -19.44 22.36
CA ASP A 52 12.33 -18.98 22.64
C ASP A 52 11.97 -17.65 21.95
N GLN A 53 12.91 -17.02 21.24
CA GLN A 53 12.72 -15.77 20.52
C GLN A 53 12.47 -15.99 19.02
N VAL A 54 12.25 -17.22 18.58
CA VAL A 54 11.94 -17.53 17.17
C VAL A 54 10.57 -16.95 16.81
N THR A 55 10.52 -16.18 15.71
CA THR A 55 9.29 -15.58 15.18
C THR A 55 9.30 -15.61 13.66
N MET A 56 8.15 -15.29 13.05
CA MET A 56 8.05 -15.12 11.59
C MET A 56 8.57 -13.74 11.20
N GLY A 57 9.55 -13.67 10.31
CA GLY A 57 10.09 -12.43 9.73
C GLY A 57 9.91 -12.39 8.22
N GLY A 58 9.91 -11.19 7.61
CA GLY A 58 9.91 -11.01 6.16
C GLY A 58 8.60 -11.36 5.44
N ALA A 59 7.55 -11.75 6.16
CA ALA A 59 6.24 -12.00 5.55
C ALA A 59 5.59 -10.68 5.08
N MET A 60 4.98 -10.71 3.89
CA MET A 60 4.36 -9.57 3.24
C MET A 60 2.85 -9.76 3.16
N TYR A 61 2.07 -8.82 3.70
CA TYR A 61 0.63 -8.77 3.53
C TYR A 61 0.28 -8.42 2.09
N VAL A 62 -0.67 -9.15 1.52
CA VAL A 62 -1.18 -8.94 0.17
C VAL A 62 -2.70 -9.00 0.20
N GLU A 63 -3.34 -8.03 -0.40
CA GLU A 63 -4.77 -7.97 -0.63
C GLU A 63 -5.03 -8.20 -2.13
N VAL A 64 -5.96 -9.09 -2.46
CA VAL A 64 -6.36 -9.38 -3.83
C VAL A 64 -7.83 -9.02 -4.02
N MET A 65 -8.12 -8.31 -5.11
CA MET A 65 -9.48 -8.01 -5.54
C MET A 65 -9.68 -8.52 -6.97
N VAL A 66 -10.82 -9.17 -7.19
CA VAL A 66 -11.19 -9.78 -8.48
C VAL A 66 -12.43 -9.07 -9.00
N PRO A 67 -12.42 -8.56 -10.24
CA PRO A 67 -13.61 -7.96 -10.84
C PRO A 67 -14.65 -9.01 -11.21
N HIS A 68 -15.92 -8.59 -11.42
CA HIS A 68 -16.98 -9.50 -11.89
C HIS A 68 -16.68 -10.12 -13.25
N GLU A 69 -16.03 -9.36 -14.12
CA GLU A 69 -15.59 -9.83 -15.43
C GLU A 69 -14.09 -9.58 -15.58
N ILE A 70 -13.29 -10.65 -15.64
CA ILE A 70 -11.86 -10.55 -15.91
C ILE A 70 -11.69 -10.36 -17.41
N GLN A 71 -11.21 -9.17 -17.82
CA GLN A 71 -11.04 -8.80 -19.23
C GLN A 71 -9.57 -8.87 -19.68
N HIS A 72 -8.63 -9.02 -18.76
CA HIS A 72 -7.20 -9.00 -19.05
C HIS A 72 -6.51 -10.26 -18.51
N PRO A 73 -5.58 -10.86 -19.30
CA PRO A 73 -4.92 -12.10 -18.92
C PRO A 73 -3.83 -11.93 -17.86
N TYR A 74 -3.35 -10.70 -17.64
CA TYR A 74 -2.25 -10.41 -16.73
C TYR A 74 -2.79 -9.54 -15.57
N PRO A 75 -2.74 -10.03 -14.33
CA PRO A 75 -3.12 -9.22 -13.17
C PRO A 75 -2.09 -8.12 -12.91
N ILE A 76 -2.50 -7.08 -12.17
CA ILE A 76 -1.63 -5.99 -11.75
C ILE A 76 -1.19 -6.21 -10.31
N VAL A 77 0.11 -6.12 -10.07
CA VAL A 77 0.72 -6.10 -8.72
C VAL A 77 1.27 -4.71 -8.47
N PHE A 78 0.76 -4.05 -7.44
CA PHE A 78 1.14 -2.69 -7.06
C PHE A 78 2.30 -2.69 -6.08
N LEU A 79 3.38 -1.97 -6.40
CA LEU A 79 4.56 -1.78 -5.56
C LEU A 79 4.69 -0.31 -5.14
N HIS A 80 4.48 -0.02 -3.88
CA HIS A 80 4.46 1.34 -3.34
C HIS A 80 5.86 1.94 -3.08
N GLY A 81 5.91 3.23 -2.78
CA GLY A 81 7.13 3.98 -2.48
C GLY A 81 7.64 3.84 -1.04
N ALA A 82 8.73 4.56 -0.74
CA ALA A 82 9.30 4.61 0.61
C ALA A 82 8.38 5.36 1.58
N GLY A 83 8.20 4.79 2.78
CA GLY A 83 7.32 5.36 3.81
C GLY A 83 5.83 5.18 3.53
N GLN A 84 5.47 4.41 2.51
CA GLN A 84 4.11 4.17 2.06
C GLN A 84 3.70 2.71 2.23
N THR A 85 2.42 2.42 1.97
CA THR A 85 1.82 1.09 1.94
C THR A 85 0.90 0.95 0.73
N GLY A 86 0.24 -0.18 0.58
CA GLY A 86 -0.78 -0.39 -0.44
C GLY A 86 -1.98 0.57 -0.36
N VAL A 87 -2.19 1.21 0.78
CA VAL A 87 -3.26 2.20 0.98
C VAL A 87 -3.23 3.32 -0.07
N ASP A 88 -2.03 3.72 -0.54
CA ASP A 88 -1.88 4.78 -1.53
C ASP A 88 -2.51 4.45 -2.90
N TYR A 89 -2.68 3.15 -3.19
CA TYR A 89 -3.38 2.69 -4.38
C TYR A 89 -4.88 2.44 -4.16
N MET A 90 -5.31 2.39 -2.90
CA MET A 90 -6.72 2.17 -2.55
C MET A 90 -7.52 3.46 -2.52
N GLN A 91 -6.92 4.56 -2.06
CA GLN A 91 -7.61 5.83 -1.89
C GLN A 91 -6.66 7.02 -2.03
N THR A 92 -7.16 8.10 -2.64
CA THR A 92 -6.46 9.38 -2.69
C THR A 92 -6.62 10.16 -1.37
N PRO A 93 -5.69 11.09 -1.02
CA PRO A 93 -5.80 11.88 0.20
C PRO A 93 -7.05 12.78 0.29
N ASP A 94 -7.65 13.13 -0.85
CA ASP A 94 -8.89 13.89 -0.96
C ASP A 94 -10.16 13.01 -0.97
N GLY A 95 -10.02 11.68 -0.76
CA GLY A 95 -11.14 10.76 -0.52
C GLY A 95 -11.72 10.10 -1.76
N ARG A 96 -11.12 10.28 -2.95
CA ARG A 96 -11.54 9.56 -4.16
C ARG A 96 -11.00 8.12 -4.18
N PRO A 97 -11.60 7.19 -4.94
CA PRO A 97 -11.02 5.89 -5.22
C PRO A 97 -9.59 6.02 -5.75
N GLY A 98 -8.72 5.10 -5.34
CA GLY A 98 -7.37 4.98 -5.88
C GLY A 98 -7.32 4.08 -7.12
N TRP A 99 -6.17 4.00 -7.74
CA TRP A 99 -5.96 3.26 -8.99
C TRP A 99 -6.32 1.78 -8.94
N ALA A 100 -6.25 1.15 -7.77
CA ALA A 100 -6.69 -0.24 -7.63
C ALA A 100 -8.15 -0.42 -8.06
N PHE A 101 -9.02 0.54 -7.73
CA PHE A 101 -10.42 0.51 -8.15
C PHE A 101 -10.61 0.88 -9.63
N ASP A 102 -9.81 1.83 -10.16
CA ASP A 102 -9.84 2.16 -11.58
C ASP A 102 -9.48 0.94 -12.45
N PHE A 103 -8.44 0.20 -12.06
CA PHE A 103 -8.04 -1.02 -12.77
C PHE A 103 -9.04 -2.18 -12.59
N LEU A 104 -9.68 -2.28 -11.43
CA LEU A 104 -10.78 -3.23 -11.22
C LEU A 104 -11.95 -2.94 -12.17
N GLU A 105 -12.33 -1.67 -12.32
CA GLU A 105 -13.38 -1.25 -13.25
C GLU A 105 -13.02 -1.58 -14.71
N MET A 106 -11.72 -1.53 -15.05
CA MET A 106 -11.20 -1.95 -16.35
C MET A 106 -11.13 -3.47 -16.52
N GLY A 107 -11.49 -4.28 -15.52
CA GLY A 107 -11.50 -5.74 -15.58
C GLY A 107 -10.16 -6.42 -15.27
N TYR A 108 -9.25 -5.75 -14.59
CA TYR A 108 -8.02 -6.37 -14.08
C TYR A 108 -8.22 -7.00 -12.69
N VAL A 109 -7.65 -8.17 -12.47
CA VAL A 109 -7.35 -8.64 -11.11
C VAL A 109 -6.22 -7.79 -10.55
N VAL A 110 -6.37 -7.31 -9.32
CA VAL A 110 -5.36 -6.43 -8.69
C VAL A 110 -4.86 -7.02 -7.38
N TYR A 111 -3.55 -6.91 -7.15
CA TYR A 111 -2.87 -7.27 -5.92
C TYR A 111 -2.25 -6.01 -5.31
N VAL A 112 -2.68 -5.69 -4.10
CA VAL A 112 -2.19 -4.53 -3.33
C VAL A 112 -1.45 -5.04 -2.11
N GLN A 113 -0.22 -4.61 -1.91
CA GLN A 113 0.65 -5.17 -0.87
C GLN A 113 1.16 -4.09 0.09
N ASP A 114 1.50 -4.52 1.30
CA ASP A 114 2.33 -3.77 2.23
C ASP A 114 3.69 -4.48 2.31
N PHE A 115 4.77 -3.84 1.92
CA PHE A 115 6.10 -4.45 1.96
C PHE A 115 6.45 -4.99 3.35
N PRO A 116 7.35 -5.97 3.49
CA PRO A 116 7.80 -6.44 4.80
C PRO A 116 8.22 -5.28 5.71
N ALA A 117 7.91 -5.40 6.99
CA ALA A 117 8.13 -4.38 8.03
C ALA A 117 7.35 -3.05 7.82
N ARG A 118 6.24 -3.07 7.09
CA ARG A 118 5.36 -1.90 6.86
C ARG A 118 3.90 -2.25 7.01
N GLY A 119 3.09 -1.27 7.45
CA GLY A 119 1.64 -1.39 7.52
C GLY A 119 1.18 -2.65 8.22
N ARG A 120 0.53 -3.54 7.48
CA ARG A 120 0.00 -4.82 7.96
C ARG A 120 1.04 -5.96 7.96
N SER A 121 2.24 -5.72 7.44
CA SER A 121 3.37 -6.66 7.45
C SER A 121 4.22 -6.47 8.71
N GLN A 122 4.50 -7.57 9.40
CA GLN A 122 5.21 -7.53 10.68
C GLN A 122 6.60 -6.91 10.55
N TYR A 123 6.96 -6.11 11.54
CA TYR A 123 8.34 -5.67 11.82
C TYR A 123 8.91 -6.47 12.99
N VAL A 124 10.11 -7.04 12.81
CA VAL A 124 10.80 -7.81 13.84
C VAL A 124 12.00 -7.00 14.37
N PRO A 125 11.89 -6.42 15.60
CA PRO A 125 12.96 -5.64 16.21
C PRO A 125 14.27 -6.45 16.30
N GLY A 126 15.39 -5.79 15.96
CA GLY A 126 16.71 -6.42 16.00
C GLY A 126 17.03 -7.35 14.82
N VAL A 127 16.05 -7.69 14.00
CA VAL A 127 16.20 -8.54 12.81
C VAL A 127 16.07 -7.72 11.52
N ASP A 128 15.02 -6.94 11.38
CA ASP A 128 14.71 -6.24 10.11
C ASP A 128 15.55 -4.98 9.90
N GLY A 129 16.22 -4.49 10.93
CA GLY A 129 17.04 -3.29 10.90
C GLY A 129 16.38 -2.08 11.54
N ASP A 130 17.02 -0.92 11.42
CA ASP A 130 16.58 0.30 12.09
C ASP A 130 15.38 0.94 11.38
N ILE A 131 14.42 1.37 12.19
CA ILE A 131 13.25 2.10 11.73
C ILE A 131 13.65 3.53 11.34
N ARG A 132 13.10 3.97 10.21
CA ARG A 132 13.15 5.33 9.70
C ARG A 132 11.74 5.88 9.49
N ILE A 133 11.58 7.17 9.65
CA ILE A 133 10.34 7.90 9.36
C ILE A 133 10.66 9.14 8.52
N ARG A 134 9.68 9.61 7.74
CA ARG A 134 9.73 10.92 7.10
C ARG A 134 9.07 11.94 8.01
N ASN A 135 9.68 13.11 8.16
CA ASN A 135 9.05 14.22 8.87
C ASN A 135 8.17 15.06 7.93
N GLY A 136 7.26 15.86 8.51
CA GLY A 136 6.29 16.63 7.75
C GLY A 136 6.92 17.63 6.77
N HIS A 137 8.01 18.30 7.15
CA HIS A 137 8.70 19.25 6.24
C HIS A 137 9.30 18.54 5.03
N ASN A 138 9.88 17.36 5.21
CA ASN A 138 10.38 16.56 4.09
C ASN A 138 9.24 16.10 3.17
N LEU A 139 8.07 15.79 3.73
CA LEU A 139 6.89 15.43 2.93
C LEU A 139 6.34 16.62 2.14
N GLU A 140 6.32 17.82 2.73
CA GLU A 140 5.96 19.06 2.02
C GLU A 140 6.91 19.31 0.85
N GLU A 141 8.21 19.21 1.08
CA GLU A 141 9.25 19.46 0.09
C GLU A 141 9.16 18.49 -1.10
N ILE A 142 8.99 17.19 -0.83
CA ILE A 142 9.06 16.16 -1.88
C ILE A 142 7.72 16.01 -2.59
N PHE A 143 6.57 16.06 -1.88
CA PHE A 143 5.31 15.59 -2.41
C PHE A 143 4.19 16.63 -2.43
N THR A 144 3.94 17.36 -1.33
CA THR A 144 2.68 18.07 -1.19
C THR A 144 2.77 19.57 -1.49
N ALA A 145 3.91 20.19 -1.21
CA ALA A 145 4.10 21.63 -1.37
C ALA A 145 5.44 22.01 -2.02
N SER A 146 5.98 21.15 -2.88
CA SER A 146 7.31 21.32 -3.50
C SER A 146 7.51 22.69 -4.15
N ALA A 147 6.50 23.24 -4.82
CA ALA A 147 6.57 24.58 -5.43
C ALA A 147 6.86 25.71 -4.42
N ALA A 148 6.53 25.51 -3.15
CA ALA A 148 6.68 26.51 -2.09
C ALA A 148 7.86 26.21 -1.14
N THR A 149 8.43 25.02 -1.18
CA THR A 149 9.40 24.56 -0.17
C THR A 149 10.69 24.00 -0.71
N ALA A 150 10.71 23.51 -1.96
CA ALA A 150 11.88 22.87 -2.54
C ALA A 150 12.78 23.87 -3.29
N ASP A 151 14.10 23.61 -3.27
CA ASP A 151 15.12 24.51 -3.83
C ASP A 151 15.50 24.21 -5.29
N PHE A 152 14.85 23.24 -5.95
CA PHE A 152 15.16 22.92 -7.35
C PHE A 152 14.21 23.64 -8.33
N PRO A 153 14.68 24.07 -9.51
CA PRO A 153 13.91 24.94 -10.41
C PRO A 153 12.58 24.33 -10.90
N GLN A 154 12.51 23.02 -11.05
CA GLN A 154 11.32 22.32 -11.52
C GLN A 154 10.20 22.25 -10.47
N ALA A 155 10.52 22.45 -9.20
CA ALA A 155 9.55 22.47 -8.11
C ALA A 155 8.41 23.46 -8.36
N SER A 156 8.68 24.59 -9.01
CA SER A 156 7.67 25.59 -9.38
C SER A 156 6.57 25.08 -10.32
N LYS A 157 6.79 23.94 -10.97
CA LYS A 157 5.80 23.27 -11.84
C LYS A 157 4.84 22.34 -11.08
N HIS A 158 5.09 22.10 -9.80
CA HIS A 158 4.21 21.30 -8.95
C HIS A 158 2.95 22.10 -8.59
N THR A 159 1.93 22.04 -9.45
CA THR A 159 0.71 22.86 -9.36
C THR A 159 -0.57 22.05 -9.23
N GLN A 160 -0.47 20.72 -9.19
CA GLN A 160 -1.63 19.81 -9.24
C GLN A 160 -2.10 19.34 -7.86
N TRP A 161 -1.39 19.68 -6.78
CA TRP A 161 -1.82 19.31 -5.44
C TRP A 161 -3.12 20.04 -5.08
N PRO A 162 -4.17 19.31 -4.63
CA PRO A 162 -5.41 19.94 -4.21
C PRO A 162 -5.22 20.61 -2.84
N GLY A 163 -5.46 21.91 -2.75
CA GLY A 163 -5.23 22.71 -1.54
C GLY A 163 -3.83 23.31 -1.45
N THR A 164 -3.38 23.64 -0.24
CA THR A 164 -2.09 24.31 -0.02
C THR A 164 -0.89 23.36 0.00
N GLY A 165 -1.14 22.09 0.26
CA GLY A 165 -0.10 21.09 0.44
C GLY A 165 0.69 21.19 1.75
N ARG A 166 0.38 22.17 2.61
CA ARG A 166 1.07 22.43 3.87
C ARG A 166 0.46 21.63 5.03
N MET A 167 1.25 21.36 6.04
CA MET A 167 0.75 20.84 7.33
C MET A 167 -0.38 21.72 7.86
N GLY A 168 -1.49 21.11 8.28
CA GLY A 168 -2.73 21.78 8.65
C GLY A 168 -3.76 21.91 7.50
N ASP A 169 -3.38 21.69 6.26
CA ASP A 169 -4.31 21.49 5.17
C ASP A 169 -4.92 20.07 5.27
N PRO A 170 -6.25 19.92 5.27
CA PRO A 170 -6.87 18.60 5.50
C PRO A 170 -6.43 17.51 4.53
N ILE A 171 -6.14 17.84 3.27
CA ILE A 171 -5.72 16.86 2.26
C ILE A 171 -4.25 16.50 2.47
N ALA A 172 -3.39 17.49 2.73
CA ALA A 172 -2.00 17.24 3.07
C ALA A 172 -1.87 16.44 4.38
N ASP A 173 -2.67 16.77 5.40
CA ASP A 173 -2.70 16.01 6.65
C ASP A 173 -3.16 14.56 6.44
N ASN A 174 -4.12 14.32 5.55
CA ASN A 174 -4.54 12.95 5.20
C ASN A 174 -3.40 12.19 4.51
N PHE A 175 -2.68 12.80 3.57
CA PHE A 175 -1.49 12.20 2.97
C PHE A 175 -0.42 11.88 4.03
N MET A 176 -0.15 12.80 4.94
CA MET A 176 0.82 12.59 6.02
C MET A 176 0.43 11.45 6.95
N LYS A 177 -0.87 11.21 7.17
CA LYS A 177 -1.38 10.07 7.97
C LYS A 177 -1.19 8.72 7.28
N THR A 178 -1.05 8.66 5.96
CA THR A 178 -0.75 7.40 5.25
C THR A 178 0.71 6.98 5.40
N GLN A 179 1.58 7.90 5.83
CA GLN A 179 2.99 7.60 5.95
C GLN A 179 3.27 6.67 7.14
N VAL A 180 4.06 5.64 6.87
CA VAL A 180 4.46 4.66 7.87
C VAL A 180 5.98 4.63 8.00
N GLN A 181 6.45 3.97 9.06
CA GLN A 181 7.86 3.65 9.19
C GLN A 181 8.35 2.77 8.02
N PHE A 182 9.62 2.84 7.72
CA PHE A 182 10.31 1.93 6.81
C PHE A 182 11.69 1.60 7.38
N ILE A 183 12.27 0.52 6.94
CA ILE A 183 13.58 0.07 7.42
C ILE A 183 14.68 0.44 6.42
N GLY A 184 15.91 0.54 6.92
CA GLY A 184 17.12 0.65 6.10
C GLY A 184 17.65 -0.73 5.70
N GLY A 185 18.78 -0.78 5.03
CA GLY A 185 19.59 -1.98 4.78
C GLY A 185 18.86 -3.18 4.17
N ARG A 186 18.13 -3.94 4.99
CA ARG A 186 17.45 -5.18 4.57
C ARG A 186 16.16 -5.01 3.78
N GLN A 187 15.60 -3.80 3.69
CA GLN A 187 14.30 -3.58 3.02
C GLN A 187 14.26 -4.15 1.60
N ALA A 188 15.32 -3.94 0.83
CA ALA A 188 15.38 -4.41 -0.55
C ALA A 188 15.26 -5.93 -0.63
N GLN A 189 16.11 -6.64 0.09
CA GLN A 189 16.14 -8.10 0.06
C GLN A 189 14.80 -8.69 0.52
N LEU A 190 14.28 -8.25 1.67
CA LEU A 190 13.01 -8.73 2.19
C LEU A 190 11.85 -8.48 1.22
N THR A 191 11.83 -7.31 0.55
CA THR A 191 10.78 -6.98 -0.40
C THR A 191 10.89 -7.81 -1.68
N ILE A 192 12.10 -8.01 -2.20
CA ILE A 192 12.34 -8.82 -3.40
C ILE A 192 11.93 -10.27 -3.12
N ASP A 193 12.41 -10.87 -2.02
CA ASP A 193 12.12 -12.26 -1.66
C ASP A 193 10.62 -12.51 -1.48
N ALA A 194 9.93 -11.60 -0.79
CA ALA A 194 8.48 -11.70 -0.58
C ALA A 194 7.69 -11.54 -1.89
N ASN A 195 8.13 -10.67 -2.81
CA ASN A 195 7.50 -10.52 -4.12
C ASN A 195 7.80 -11.70 -5.05
N VAL A 196 8.98 -12.27 -5.01
CA VAL A 196 9.30 -13.52 -5.72
C VAL A 196 8.36 -14.63 -5.25
N ALA A 197 8.18 -14.79 -3.94
CA ALA A 197 7.21 -15.73 -3.39
C ALA A 197 5.77 -15.42 -3.82
N LEU A 198 5.38 -14.14 -3.89
CA LEU A 198 4.07 -13.74 -4.41
C LEU A 198 3.88 -14.13 -5.87
N LEU A 199 4.87 -13.87 -6.73
CA LEU A 199 4.79 -14.25 -8.14
C LEU A 199 4.71 -15.77 -8.31
N ASP A 200 5.48 -16.54 -7.54
CA ASP A 200 5.41 -18.00 -7.53
C ASP A 200 4.03 -18.50 -7.08
N MET A 201 3.37 -17.84 -6.12
CA MET A 201 2.00 -18.14 -5.67
C MET A 201 0.95 -17.81 -6.74
N ILE A 202 1.10 -16.67 -7.46
CA ILE A 202 0.20 -16.28 -8.55
C ILE A 202 0.35 -17.25 -9.74
N GLY A 203 1.57 -17.66 -10.08
CA GLY A 203 1.88 -18.69 -11.06
C GLY A 203 1.58 -18.34 -12.52
N THR A 204 1.23 -17.08 -12.80
CA THR A 204 1.01 -16.53 -14.14
C THR A 204 1.74 -15.19 -14.29
N PRO A 205 2.16 -14.80 -15.52
CA PRO A 205 2.80 -13.51 -15.69
C PRO A 205 1.93 -12.35 -15.23
N VAL A 206 2.54 -11.35 -14.60
CA VAL A 206 1.87 -10.18 -14.05
C VAL A 206 2.38 -8.87 -14.67
N ILE A 207 1.63 -7.80 -14.51
CA ILE A 207 2.08 -6.43 -14.72
C ILE A 207 2.52 -5.89 -13.35
N LEU A 208 3.79 -5.51 -13.21
CA LEU A 208 4.27 -4.79 -12.03
C LEU A 208 4.02 -3.30 -12.23
N LEU A 209 3.13 -2.69 -11.44
CA LEU A 209 2.94 -1.25 -11.41
C LEU A 209 3.65 -0.70 -10.18
N THR A 210 4.70 0.07 -10.40
CA THR A 210 5.65 0.44 -9.36
C THR A 210 5.80 1.95 -9.23
N HIS A 211 6.08 2.42 -8.02
CA HIS A 211 6.36 3.82 -7.75
C HIS A 211 7.62 3.98 -6.89
N SER A 212 8.46 4.97 -7.21
CA SER A 212 9.60 5.39 -6.40
C SER A 212 10.50 4.22 -5.97
N GLN A 213 10.64 3.93 -4.68
CA GLN A 213 11.41 2.80 -4.16
C GLN A 213 10.92 1.45 -4.72
N GLY A 214 9.61 1.29 -4.93
CA GLY A 214 9.03 0.10 -5.57
C GLY A 214 9.56 -0.13 -6.99
N GLY A 215 9.91 0.93 -7.72
CA GLY A 215 10.51 0.82 -9.05
C GLY A 215 11.85 0.09 -9.02
N TRP A 216 12.71 0.44 -8.08
CA TRP A 216 13.98 -0.26 -7.89
C TRP A 216 13.77 -1.75 -7.54
N PHE A 217 12.82 -2.06 -6.67
CA PHE A 217 12.50 -3.44 -6.34
C PHE A 217 11.92 -4.18 -7.56
N GLY A 218 11.05 -3.53 -8.33
CA GLY A 218 10.44 -4.10 -9.53
C GLY A 218 11.46 -4.60 -10.56
N TRP A 219 12.55 -3.87 -10.77
CA TRP A 219 13.63 -4.33 -11.66
C TRP A 219 14.28 -5.63 -11.17
N ASN A 220 14.56 -5.73 -9.87
CA ASN A 220 15.18 -6.91 -9.28
C ASN A 220 14.23 -8.10 -9.25
N ILE A 221 12.94 -7.88 -8.99
CA ILE A 221 11.92 -8.94 -9.02
C ILE A 221 11.81 -9.53 -10.44
N ALA A 222 11.83 -8.67 -11.47
CA ALA A 222 11.80 -9.13 -12.84
C ALA A 222 13.07 -9.90 -13.24
N ASP A 223 14.22 -9.57 -12.69
CA ASP A 223 15.45 -10.33 -12.89
C ASP A 223 15.39 -11.72 -12.24
N GLU A 224 14.73 -11.85 -11.08
CA GLU A 224 14.58 -13.13 -10.37
C GLU A 224 13.50 -14.04 -10.99
N ARG A 225 12.45 -13.46 -11.61
CA ARG A 225 11.32 -14.19 -12.23
C ARG A 225 10.93 -13.59 -13.59
N PRO A 226 11.83 -13.60 -14.57
CA PRO A 226 11.56 -12.96 -15.87
C PRO A 226 10.37 -13.59 -16.60
N GLU A 227 10.08 -14.87 -16.37
CA GLU A 227 8.94 -15.58 -16.97
C GLU A 227 7.59 -15.22 -16.31
N LEU A 228 7.60 -14.67 -15.09
CA LEU A 228 6.40 -14.25 -14.34
C LEU A 228 6.18 -12.74 -14.37
N VAL A 229 6.99 -11.98 -15.07
CA VAL A 229 6.80 -10.54 -15.25
C VAL A 229 6.56 -10.24 -16.73
N HIS A 230 5.30 -9.98 -17.07
CA HIS A 230 4.93 -9.61 -18.45
C HIS A 230 5.41 -8.20 -18.81
N THR A 231 5.22 -7.25 -17.89
CA THR A 231 5.53 -5.82 -18.09
C THR A 231 5.80 -5.14 -16.75
N ILE A 232 6.66 -4.14 -16.77
CA ILE A 232 6.85 -3.20 -15.66
C ILE A 232 6.38 -1.83 -16.12
N VAL A 233 5.41 -1.27 -15.41
CA VAL A 233 5.00 0.13 -15.53
C VAL A 233 5.54 0.85 -14.32
N THR A 234 6.54 1.71 -14.50
CA THR A 234 7.20 2.38 -13.39
C THR A 234 6.98 3.88 -13.43
N LEU A 235 6.61 4.43 -12.28
CA LEU A 235 6.34 5.85 -12.06
C LEU A 235 7.45 6.41 -11.19
N GLU A 236 8.25 7.31 -11.76
CA GLU A 236 9.35 8.00 -11.05
C GLU A 236 10.20 7.06 -10.19
N PRO A 237 10.81 6.00 -10.79
CA PRO A 237 11.55 5.00 -10.03
C PRO A 237 12.75 5.59 -9.30
N ALA A 238 13.03 5.10 -8.10
CA ALA A 238 14.17 5.55 -7.30
C ALA A 238 15.55 5.21 -7.91
N ALA A 239 15.59 4.27 -8.87
CA ALA A 239 16.80 3.88 -9.57
C ALA A 239 16.49 3.38 -10.99
N PRO A 240 17.44 3.50 -11.92
CA PRO A 240 17.32 2.94 -13.26
C PRO A 240 17.42 1.40 -13.24
N PRO A 241 16.98 0.71 -14.31
CA PRO A 241 17.09 -0.74 -14.44
C PRO A 241 18.52 -1.18 -14.82
N ILE A 242 19.53 -0.65 -14.15
CA ILE A 242 20.93 -0.90 -14.46
C ILE A 242 21.64 -1.33 -13.18
N ARG A 243 22.13 -2.58 -13.16
CA ARG A 243 22.89 -3.11 -12.02
C ARG A 243 24.26 -2.42 -11.91
N GLY A 244 24.72 -2.21 -10.69
CA GLY A 244 26.04 -1.69 -10.40
C GLY A 244 26.25 -0.19 -10.59
N VAL A 245 25.21 0.55 -10.96
CA VAL A 245 25.26 2.02 -11.03
C VAL A 245 25.14 2.57 -9.61
N ASN A 246 26.13 3.35 -9.20
CA ASN A 246 26.04 4.16 -7.99
C ASN A 246 25.11 5.35 -8.26
N THR A 247 23.84 5.22 -7.86
CA THR A 247 22.82 6.23 -8.12
C THR A 247 23.07 7.55 -7.39
N SER A 248 23.93 7.58 -6.36
CA SER A 248 24.31 8.80 -5.67
C SER A 248 25.26 9.71 -6.49
N THR A 249 25.92 9.15 -7.50
CA THR A 249 26.88 9.84 -8.37
C THR A 249 26.49 9.83 -9.84
N ALA A 250 25.48 9.04 -10.21
CA ALA A 250 25.04 8.91 -11.57
C ALA A 250 24.17 10.12 -11.96
N THR A 251 24.45 10.69 -13.12
CA THR A 251 23.62 11.74 -13.71
C THR A 251 22.62 11.14 -14.69
N TYR A 252 21.53 11.82 -14.95
CA TYR A 252 20.52 11.41 -15.92
C TYR A 252 21.12 11.15 -17.32
N ARG A 253 22.20 11.87 -17.69
CA ARG A 253 22.91 11.70 -18.96
C ARG A 253 23.71 10.40 -19.03
N ASP A 254 24.15 9.92 -17.89
CA ASP A 254 24.95 8.69 -17.77
C ASP A 254 24.08 7.45 -17.56
N GLY A 255 22.77 7.57 -17.77
CA GLY A 255 21.81 6.51 -17.48
C GLY A 255 21.61 6.29 -15.97
N GLY A 256 22.20 7.15 -15.14
CA GLY A 256 22.00 7.20 -13.70
C GLY A 256 20.78 8.04 -13.39
N GLY A 257 19.80 7.40 -12.80
CA GLY A 257 18.74 8.13 -12.13
C GLY A 257 19.24 8.69 -10.81
N LEU A 258 18.53 9.42 -10.22
CA LEU A 258 18.44 10.27 -9.05
C LEU A 258 19.02 9.70 -7.75
#